data_a02fcf4994917de0e87c96ec987d0eaa
#
_entry.id   a02fcf4994917de0e87c96ec987d0eaa
#
_cell.length_a   1.000
_cell.length_b   1.000
_cell.length_c   1.000
_cell.angle_alpha   90.00
_cell.angle_beta   90.00
_cell.angle_gamma   90.00
#
_symmetry.space_group_name_H-M   'P 1'
#
loop_
_entity.id
_entity.type
_entity.pdbx_description
1 polymer ?
#
loop_
_entity_poly.entity_id
_entity_poly.type
_entity_poly.pdbx_seq_one_letter_code
_entity_poly.pdbx_strand_id
1 'polypeptide(L)'
;MLIGRELDYGGIGRLVDLLNELLDMRRKEKRRYLEKEALIADTYTNLSHDIRTPLTSLDGYFQLMEDCENVDDQRRYLGIIHERIHSLNEMLEELFTFTKLKNDSYSLKLTPCCLNRILKETVFSYYDDWVRNELEPDIQITEEVLCINGNVQGLRRVIRNIIKNGLDHGEKKISITLEHRGGHAVLRISNLVKNPGEIDVCHVFDRFYKADRARSRTSTGLGLAIAKELVDRMDGEIGARIEEDEFIIEMLFSIMDNRQGK
;
A
#
# COMPACT_ATOMS: atom_id res chain seq x y z
N MET A 1 2.45 -28.47 -25.12
CA MET A 1 2.42 -29.82 -25.73
C MET A 1 3.34 -30.69 -24.88
N LEU A 2 2.83 -31.72 -24.24
CA LEU A 2 3.61 -32.67 -23.45
C LEU A 2 4.11 -33.78 -24.40
N ILE A 3 5.32 -34.26 -24.17
CA ILE A 3 5.89 -35.37 -24.95
C ILE A 3 5.21 -36.66 -24.48
N GLY A 4 4.53 -37.38 -25.40
CA GLY A 4 3.82 -38.63 -25.07
C GLY A 4 4.77 -39.75 -24.70
N ARG A 5 4.35 -40.62 -23.77
CA ARG A 5 5.10 -41.77 -23.27
C ARG A 5 4.69 -43.01 -24.09
N GLU A 6 5.35 -43.26 -25.20
CA GLU A 6 5.07 -44.43 -26.06
C GLU A 6 6.06 -45.61 -25.92
N LEU A 7 7.18 -45.46 -25.16
CA LEU A 7 8.20 -46.51 -25.04
C LEU A 7 8.71 -46.61 -23.60
N ASP A 8 8.42 -47.74 -22.95
CA ASP A 8 8.88 -48.05 -21.60
C ASP A 8 10.22 -48.79 -21.64
N TYR A 9 11.30 -48.05 -21.99
CA TYR A 9 12.69 -48.47 -21.76
C TYR A 9 13.24 -47.64 -20.61
N GLY A 10 13.48 -48.24 -19.44
CA GLY A 10 13.76 -47.60 -18.12
C GLY A 10 14.68 -46.37 -18.08
N GLY A 11 15.47 -46.09 -19.11
CA GLY A 11 16.26 -44.84 -19.22
C GLY A 11 15.58 -43.76 -20.01
N ILE A 12 14.83 -44.12 -21.04
CA ILE A 12 14.15 -43.14 -21.94
C ILE A 12 12.95 -42.55 -21.24
N GLY A 13 12.20 -43.34 -20.43
CA GLY A 13 11.08 -42.84 -19.62
C GLY A 13 11.50 -41.73 -18.64
N ARG A 14 12.64 -41.91 -17.94
CA ARG A 14 13.20 -40.87 -17.07
C ARG A 14 13.62 -39.63 -17.81
N LEU A 15 14.20 -39.76 -19.01
CA LEU A 15 14.59 -38.61 -19.82
C LEU A 15 13.35 -37.81 -20.28
N VAL A 16 12.26 -38.49 -20.67
CA VAL A 16 11.00 -37.85 -21.07
C VAL A 16 10.38 -37.11 -19.86
N ASP A 17 10.39 -37.72 -18.68
CA ASP A 17 9.89 -37.07 -17.45
C ASP A 17 10.70 -35.81 -17.12
N LEU A 18 12.03 -35.86 -17.15
CA LEU A 18 12.92 -34.70 -16.96
C LEU A 18 12.70 -33.60 -18.00
N LEU A 19 12.54 -33.97 -19.26
CA LEU A 19 12.24 -33.00 -20.33
C LEU A 19 10.89 -32.31 -20.12
N ASN A 20 9.87 -33.06 -19.71
CA ASN A 20 8.56 -32.50 -19.40
C ASN A 20 8.63 -31.56 -18.20
N GLU A 21 9.36 -31.89 -17.12
CA GLU A 21 9.62 -31.00 -15.99
C GLU A 21 10.34 -29.72 -16.40
N LEU A 22 11.37 -29.82 -17.24
CA LEU A 22 12.09 -28.66 -17.79
C LEU A 22 11.18 -27.78 -18.64
N LEU A 23 10.34 -28.39 -19.49
CA LEU A 23 9.38 -27.66 -20.32
C LEU A 23 8.34 -26.92 -19.46
N ASP A 24 7.87 -27.55 -18.39
CA ASP A 24 6.91 -26.94 -17.47
C ASP A 24 7.56 -25.83 -16.63
N MET A 25 8.79 -26.00 -16.18
CA MET A 25 9.55 -24.92 -15.54
C MET A 25 9.73 -23.71 -16.48
N ARG A 26 10.14 -23.95 -17.73
CA ARG A 26 10.31 -22.92 -18.77
C ARG A 26 8.99 -22.20 -19.09
N ARG A 27 7.87 -22.92 -19.13
CA ARG A 27 6.54 -22.33 -19.33
C ARG A 27 6.15 -21.45 -18.15
N LYS A 28 6.39 -21.90 -16.91
CA LYS A 28 6.13 -21.11 -15.71
C LYS A 28 6.99 -19.85 -15.66
N GLU A 29 8.28 -19.94 -15.99
CA GLU A 29 9.17 -18.79 -16.09
C GLU A 29 8.69 -17.79 -17.16
N LYS A 30 8.39 -18.26 -18.36
CA LYS A 30 7.89 -17.40 -19.45
C LYS A 30 6.59 -16.71 -19.07
N ARG A 31 5.68 -17.42 -18.41
CA ARG A 31 4.40 -16.84 -17.93
C ARG A 31 4.65 -15.75 -16.90
N ARG A 32 5.50 -16.00 -15.91
CA ARG A 32 5.91 -14.99 -14.93
C ARG A 32 6.56 -13.77 -15.57
N TYR A 33 7.39 -13.97 -16.60
CA TYR A 33 8.01 -12.88 -17.32
C TYR A 33 6.98 -12.01 -18.05
N LEU A 34 6.05 -12.63 -18.78
CA LEU A 34 4.96 -11.92 -19.47
C LEU A 34 4.02 -11.19 -18.49
N GLU A 35 3.71 -11.80 -17.35
CA GLU A 35 2.93 -11.17 -16.29
C GLU A 35 3.66 -9.94 -15.69
N LYS A 36 4.99 -10.04 -15.49
CA LYS A 36 5.82 -8.89 -15.06
C LYS A 36 5.84 -7.77 -16.12
N GLU A 37 5.97 -8.11 -17.39
CA GLU A 37 6.01 -7.15 -18.49
C GLU A 37 4.67 -6.44 -18.69
N ALA A 38 3.57 -7.17 -18.69
CA ALA A 38 2.22 -6.61 -18.74
C ALA A 38 1.98 -5.66 -17.56
N LEU A 39 2.38 -6.07 -16.36
CA LEU A 39 2.29 -5.26 -15.17
C LEU A 39 3.06 -3.94 -15.24
N ILE A 40 4.26 -3.95 -15.81
CA ILE A 40 5.06 -2.75 -16.03
C ILE A 40 4.34 -1.81 -17.00
N ALA A 41 3.81 -2.34 -18.11
CA ALA A 41 3.07 -1.56 -19.09
C ALA A 41 1.82 -0.90 -18.51
N ASP A 42 1.03 -1.64 -17.73
CA ASP A 42 -0.15 -1.13 -17.04
C ASP A 42 0.22 -0.06 -16.00
N THR A 43 1.33 -0.26 -15.28
CA THR A 43 1.87 0.72 -14.32
C THR A 43 2.19 2.04 -15.01
N TYR A 44 2.91 1.99 -16.14
CA TYR A 44 3.25 3.21 -16.89
C TYR A 44 2.03 3.92 -17.47
N THR A 45 1.05 3.17 -17.95
CA THR A 45 -0.17 3.73 -18.53
C THR A 45 -1.00 4.47 -17.47
N ASN A 46 -1.27 3.82 -16.34
CA ASN A 46 -2.05 4.40 -15.25
C ASN A 46 -1.33 5.61 -14.64
N LEU A 47 -0.02 5.50 -14.41
CA LEU A 47 0.79 6.59 -13.89
C LEU A 47 0.83 7.80 -14.82
N SER A 48 0.97 7.57 -16.14
CA SER A 48 0.99 8.66 -17.12
C SER A 48 -0.32 9.44 -17.11
N HIS A 49 -1.45 8.74 -16.94
CA HIS A 49 -2.76 9.37 -16.81
C HIS A 49 -2.85 10.16 -15.49
N ASP A 50 -2.45 9.56 -14.37
CA ASP A 50 -2.57 10.15 -13.04
C ASP A 50 -1.61 11.35 -12.84
N ILE A 51 -0.45 11.38 -13.52
CA ILE A 51 0.47 12.54 -13.58
C ILE A 51 -0.08 13.65 -14.49
N ARG A 52 -0.69 13.32 -15.64
CA ARG A 52 -1.19 14.30 -16.58
C ARG A 52 -2.25 15.21 -15.97
N THR A 53 -3.14 14.66 -15.16
CA THR A 53 -4.25 15.40 -14.53
C THR A 53 -3.77 16.58 -13.66
N PRO A 54 -2.90 16.39 -12.65
CA PRO A 54 -2.38 17.51 -11.88
C PRO A 54 -1.50 18.47 -12.70
N LEU A 55 -0.73 17.97 -13.69
CA LEU A 55 0.05 18.85 -14.59
C LEU A 55 -0.84 19.76 -15.41
N THR A 56 -1.92 19.26 -16.01
CA THR A 56 -2.88 20.09 -16.75
C THR A 56 -3.56 21.12 -15.83
N SER A 57 -3.86 20.71 -14.58
CA SER A 57 -4.41 21.63 -13.58
C SER A 57 -3.41 22.74 -13.23
N LEU A 58 -2.11 22.41 -13.05
CA LEU A 58 -1.05 23.37 -12.80
C LEU A 58 -0.95 24.41 -13.92
N ASP A 59 -0.90 23.93 -15.17
CA ASP A 59 -0.82 24.80 -16.34
C ASP A 59 -2.02 25.78 -16.40
N GLY A 60 -3.23 25.28 -16.16
CA GLY A 60 -4.44 26.11 -16.11
C GLY A 60 -4.41 27.17 -15.01
N TYR A 61 -3.92 26.83 -13.79
CA TYR A 61 -3.80 27.81 -12.71
C TYR A 61 -2.67 28.80 -12.92
N PHE A 62 -1.58 28.45 -13.61
CA PHE A 62 -0.55 29.39 -14.02
C PHE A 62 -1.12 30.41 -15.01
N GLN A 63 -1.88 29.97 -16.02
CA GLN A 63 -2.55 30.90 -16.99
C GLN A 63 -3.51 31.83 -16.26
N LEU A 64 -4.36 31.31 -15.36
CA LEU A 64 -5.27 32.15 -14.57
C LEU A 64 -4.53 33.16 -13.70
N MET A 65 -3.34 32.82 -13.22
CA MET A 65 -2.51 33.72 -12.41
C MET A 65 -1.85 34.80 -13.23
N GLU A 66 -1.43 34.52 -14.48
CA GLU A 66 -0.86 35.52 -15.41
C GLU A 66 -1.87 36.60 -15.77
N ASP A 67 -3.14 36.22 -15.93
CA ASP A 67 -4.24 37.17 -16.32
C ASP A 67 -4.90 37.83 -15.10
N CYS A 68 -4.47 37.52 -13.87
CA CYS A 68 -5.14 37.97 -12.65
C CYS A 68 -4.46 39.19 -12.03
N GLU A 69 -5.21 40.32 -11.93
CA GLU A 69 -4.75 41.53 -11.24
C GLU A 69 -5.05 41.53 -9.73
N ASN A 70 -5.97 40.67 -9.28
CA ASN A 70 -6.37 40.61 -7.87
C ASN A 70 -5.38 39.76 -7.03
N VAL A 71 -4.76 40.43 -6.04
CA VAL A 71 -3.76 39.80 -5.15
C VAL A 71 -4.32 38.63 -4.33
N ASP A 72 -5.59 38.67 -3.91
CA ASP A 72 -6.20 37.62 -3.13
C ASP A 72 -6.47 36.38 -3.99
N ASP A 73 -6.90 36.56 -5.24
CA ASP A 73 -7.04 35.46 -6.19
C ASP A 73 -5.68 34.87 -6.59
N GLN A 74 -4.64 35.69 -6.77
CA GLN A 74 -3.27 35.22 -7.01
C GLN A 74 -2.79 34.33 -5.87
N ARG A 75 -3.00 34.74 -4.60
CA ARG A 75 -2.65 33.94 -3.43
C ARG A 75 -3.41 32.61 -3.39
N ARG A 76 -4.68 32.63 -3.75
CA ARG A 76 -5.50 31.42 -3.84
C ARG A 76 -4.97 30.47 -4.91
N TYR A 77 -4.64 30.96 -6.11
CA TYR A 77 -4.08 30.13 -7.18
C TYR A 77 -2.71 29.58 -6.81
N LEU A 78 -1.83 30.35 -6.18
CA LEU A 78 -0.55 29.87 -5.65
C LEU A 78 -0.75 28.75 -4.62
N GLY A 79 -1.73 28.84 -3.73
CA GLY A 79 -2.06 27.78 -2.78
C GLY A 79 -2.44 26.48 -3.51
N ILE A 80 -3.30 26.57 -4.53
CA ILE A 80 -3.71 25.41 -5.33
C ILE A 80 -2.51 24.81 -6.09
N ILE A 81 -1.65 25.65 -6.67
CA ILE A 81 -0.44 25.21 -7.35
C ILE A 81 0.47 24.43 -6.39
N HIS A 82 0.70 24.95 -5.18
CA HIS A 82 1.48 24.24 -4.17
C HIS A 82 0.89 22.89 -3.78
N GLU A 83 -0.42 22.80 -3.59
CA GLU A 83 -1.10 21.53 -3.31
C GLU A 83 -0.91 20.51 -4.45
N ARG A 84 -0.98 20.96 -5.73
CA ARG A 84 -0.77 20.08 -6.88
C ARG A 84 0.67 19.59 -6.99
N ILE A 85 1.64 20.46 -6.72
CA ILE A 85 3.07 20.09 -6.68
C ILE A 85 3.31 19.07 -5.55
N HIS A 86 2.73 19.28 -4.37
CA HIS A 86 2.84 18.36 -3.26
C HIS A 86 2.26 16.98 -3.62
N SER A 87 1.06 16.94 -4.20
CA SER A 87 0.41 15.71 -4.66
C SER A 87 1.26 14.97 -5.71
N LEU A 88 1.89 15.67 -6.66
CA LEU A 88 2.80 15.08 -7.63
C LEU A 88 4.04 14.46 -6.97
N ASN A 89 4.64 15.15 -6.00
CA ASN A 89 5.79 14.64 -5.27
C ASN A 89 5.43 13.38 -4.48
N GLU A 90 4.28 13.35 -3.80
CA GLU A 90 3.81 12.14 -3.11
C GLU A 90 3.64 10.97 -4.07
N MET A 91 3.05 11.21 -5.24
CA MET A 91 2.85 10.19 -6.28
C MET A 91 4.18 9.63 -6.79
N LEU A 92 5.19 10.48 -7.02
CA LEU A 92 6.54 10.07 -7.41
C LEU A 92 7.23 9.25 -6.31
N GLU A 93 7.09 9.63 -5.05
CA GLU A 93 7.63 8.89 -3.90
C GLU A 93 6.96 7.50 -3.74
N GLU A 94 5.65 7.40 -3.97
CA GLU A 94 4.95 6.12 -3.98
C GLU A 94 5.47 5.23 -5.10
N LEU A 95 5.62 5.75 -6.33
CA LEU A 95 6.16 5.02 -7.45
C LEU A 95 7.61 4.56 -7.21
N PHE A 96 8.46 5.45 -6.72
CA PHE A 96 9.86 5.13 -6.41
C PHE A 96 9.95 4.01 -5.38
N THR A 97 9.14 4.09 -4.31
CA THR A 97 9.09 3.03 -3.31
C THR A 97 8.58 1.73 -3.87
N PHE A 98 7.51 1.80 -4.67
CA PHE A 98 6.95 0.61 -5.30
C PHE A 98 7.99 -0.09 -6.20
N THR A 99 8.67 0.66 -7.07
CA THR A 99 9.71 0.11 -7.95
C THR A 99 10.88 -0.48 -7.17
N LYS A 100 11.29 0.20 -6.08
CA LYS A 100 12.34 -0.29 -5.17
C LYS A 100 11.94 -1.60 -4.49
N LEU A 101 10.70 -1.70 -4.01
CA LEU A 101 10.18 -2.91 -3.39
C LEU A 101 10.02 -4.07 -4.39
N LYS A 102 9.84 -3.80 -5.68
CA LYS A 102 9.76 -4.85 -6.72
C LYS A 102 11.12 -5.36 -7.19
N ASN A 103 12.18 -4.70 -6.80
CA ASN A 103 13.54 -5.21 -7.06
C ASN A 103 13.83 -6.37 -6.09
N ASP A 104 14.04 -7.57 -6.61
CA ASP A 104 14.33 -8.79 -5.84
C ASP A 104 15.65 -8.65 -5.04
N SER A 105 16.58 -7.79 -5.49
CA SER A 105 17.83 -7.50 -4.78
C SER A 105 17.67 -6.51 -3.62
N TYR A 106 16.52 -5.84 -3.50
CA TYR A 106 16.27 -4.93 -2.40
C TYR A 106 15.87 -5.68 -1.13
N SER A 107 16.74 -5.65 -0.13
CA SER A 107 16.46 -6.22 1.20
C SER A 107 16.07 -5.12 2.18
N LEU A 108 15.00 -5.33 2.92
CA LEU A 108 14.60 -4.47 4.01
C LEU A 108 15.43 -4.85 5.25
N LYS A 109 16.18 -3.90 5.81
CA LYS A 109 16.92 -4.16 7.07
C LYS A 109 15.92 -4.24 8.22
N LEU A 110 15.73 -5.45 8.76
CA LEU A 110 14.88 -5.68 9.91
C LEU A 110 15.69 -5.53 11.20
N THR A 111 15.10 -4.91 12.20
CA THR A 111 15.68 -4.73 13.54
C THR A 111 14.59 -4.80 14.60
N PRO A 112 14.90 -5.18 15.84
CA PRO A 112 13.95 -5.10 16.93
C PRO A 112 13.41 -3.68 17.08
N CYS A 113 12.10 -3.52 17.07
CA CYS A 113 11.45 -2.23 17.21
C CYS A 113 10.14 -2.34 18.01
N CYS A 114 9.81 -1.28 18.74
CA CYS A 114 8.60 -1.17 19.54
C CYS A 114 7.45 -0.62 18.69
N LEU A 115 6.46 -1.47 18.40
CA LEU A 115 5.32 -1.11 17.54
C LEU A 115 4.45 -0.02 18.19
N ASN A 116 4.23 -0.09 19.53
CA ASN A 116 3.46 0.94 20.26
C ASN A 116 4.02 2.35 20.03
N ARG A 117 5.36 2.51 20.14
CA ARG A 117 6.00 3.80 19.96
C ARG A 117 5.86 4.30 18.54
N ILE A 118 6.15 3.43 17.55
CA ILE A 118 6.05 3.78 16.13
C ILE A 118 4.61 4.20 15.78
N LEU A 119 3.62 3.45 16.28
CA LEU A 119 2.22 3.75 16.06
C LEU A 119 1.85 5.12 16.68
N LYS A 120 2.15 5.34 17.98
CA LYS A 120 1.85 6.59 18.68
C LYS A 120 2.46 7.81 17.96
N GLU A 121 3.75 7.75 17.61
CA GLU A 121 4.43 8.83 16.91
C GLU A 121 3.83 9.10 15.52
N THR A 122 3.47 8.05 14.79
CA THR A 122 2.89 8.18 13.45
C THR A 122 1.46 8.73 13.52
N VAL A 123 0.64 8.22 14.43
CA VAL A 123 -0.73 8.67 14.65
C VAL A 123 -0.76 10.14 15.09
N PHE A 124 0.14 10.54 16.00
CA PHE A 124 0.26 11.91 16.45
C PHE A 124 0.66 12.88 15.31
N SER A 125 1.40 12.42 14.31
CA SER A 125 1.76 13.27 13.16
C SER A 125 0.58 13.67 12.28
N TYR A 126 -0.59 13.06 12.45
CA TYR A 126 -1.85 13.39 11.77
C TYR A 126 -2.79 14.28 12.60
N TYR A 127 -2.35 14.79 13.75
CA TYR A 127 -3.20 15.59 14.63
C TYR A 127 -3.84 16.79 13.92
N ASP A 128 -3.04 17.55 13.17
CA ASP A 128 -3.53 18.72 12.43
C ASP A 128 -4.51 18.33 11.31
N ASP A 129 -4.29 17.18 10.66
CA ASP A 129 -5.18 16.68 9.63
C ASP A 129 -6.54 16.25 10.24
N TRP A 130 -6.53 15.65 11.41
CA TRP A 130 -7.78 15.29 12.11
C TRP A 130 -8.56 16.52 12.55
N VAL A 131 -7.90 17.51 13.13
CA VAL A 131 -8.53 18.78 13.49
C VAL A 131 -9.13 19.47 12.27
N ARG A 132 -8.39 19.52 11.16
CA ARG A 132 -8.83 20.13 9.90
C ARG A 132 -10.05 19.43 9.30
N ASN A 133 -10.13 18.10 9.40
CA ASN A 133 -11.22 17.30 8.87
C ASN A 133 -12.37 17.08 9.89
N GLU A 134 -12.30 17.70 11.07
CA GLU A 134 -13.26 17.52 12.17
C GLU A 134 -13.43 16.04 12.55
N LEU A 135 -12.31 15.28 12.59
CA LEU A 135 -12.27 13.86 12.92
C LEU A 135 -11.80 13.66 14.36
N GLU A 136 -12.50 12.83 15.09
CA GLU A 136 -12.08 12.33 16.40
C GLU A 136 -11.73 10.84 16.27
N PRO A 137 -10.43 10.48 16.14
CA PRO A 137 -10.05 9.08 16.04
C PRO A 137 -10.22 8.37 17.38
N ASP A 138 -10.83 7.18 17.36
CA ASP A 138 -10.85 6.27 18.51
C ASP A 138 -9.54 5.48 18.53
N ILE A 139 -8.65 5.77 19.50
CA ILE A 139 -7.32 5.18 19.59
C ILE A 139 -7.18 4.37 20.86
N GLN A 140 -7.01 3.05 20.70
CA GLN A 140 -6.84 2.10 21.80
C GLN A 140 -5.54 1.32 21.60
N ILE A 141 -4.51 1.66 22.35
CA ILE A 141 -3.18 1.04 22.29
C ILE A 141 -2.89 0.38 23.62
N THR A 142 -2.64 -0.93 23.59
CA THR A 142 -2.24 -1.66 24.80
C THR A 142 -1.03 -1.02 25.50
N GLU A 143 -0.99 -1.07 26.82
CA GLU A 143 0.17 -0.63 27.63
C GLU A 143 1.33 -1.62 27.56
N GLU A 144 1.06 -2.87 27.22
CA GLU A 144 2.09 -3.87 26.99
C GLU A 144 3.01 -3.47 25.84
N VAL A 145 4.33 -3.51 26.05
CA VAL A 145 5.31 -3.15 25.04
C VAL A 145 5.45 -4.29 24.04
N LEU A 146 4.95 -4.08 22.83
CA LEU A 146 5.01 -5.03 21.75
C LEU A 146 6.25 -4.80 20.89
N CYS A 147 7.26 -5.66 21.07
CA CYS A 147 8.49 -5.66 20.28
C CYS A 147 8.37 -6.65 19.13
N ILE A 148 8.63 -6.18 17.92
CA ILE A 148 8.62 -7.01 16.71
C ILE A 148 9.95 -6.87 15.96
N ASN A 149 10.29 -7.83 15.12
CA ASN A 149 11.41 -7.71 14.19
C ASN A 149 10.90 -7.01 12.92
N GLY A 150 11.21 -5.72 12.76
CA GLY A 150 10.64 -4.93 11.68
C GLY A 150 11.56 -3.80 11.21
N ASN A 151 11.07 -3.03 10.25
CA ASN A 151 11.72 -1.83 9.77
C ASN A 151 10.92 -0.59 10.18
N VAL A 152 11.51 0.30 10.98
CA VAL A 152 10.83 1.48 11.53
C VAL A 152 10.23 2.36 10.43
N GLN A 153 10.97 2.62 9.35
CA GLN A 153 10.48 3.45 8.25
C GLN A 153 9.40 2.73 7.43
N GLY A 154 9.56 1.42 7.24
CA GLY A 154 8.55 0.58 6.59
C GLY A 154 7.23 0.59 7.38
N LEU A 155 7.29 0.38 8.69
CA LEU A 155 6.09 0.41 9.56
C LEU A 155 5.41 1.78 9.57
N ARG A 156 6.18 2.88 9.68
CA ARG A 156 5.62 4.23 9.57
C ARG A 156 4.91 4.43 8.24
N ARG A 157 5.49 3.94 7.14
CA ARG A 157 4.89 4.06 5.81
C ARG A 157 3.62 3.22 5.68
N VAL A 158 3.61 1.99 6.20
CA VAL A 158 2.41 1.15 6.26
C VAL A 158 1.28 1.87 6.98
N ILE A 159 1.54 2.34 8.21
CA ILE A 159 0.53 3.03 9.03
C ILE A 159 0.02 4.30 8.31
N ARG A 160 0.92 5.10 7.75
CA ARG A 160 0.55 6.30 6.97
C ARG A 160 -0.35 5.99 5.79
N ASN A 161 -0.01 4.96 5.00
CA ASN A 161 -0.79 4.60 3.82
C ASN A 161 -2.21 4.17 4.20
N ILE A 162 -2.36 3.46 5.31
CA ILE A 162 -3.67 3.00 5.78
C ILE A 162 -4.47 4.17 6.38
N ILE A 163 -3.85 5.03 7.21
CA ILE A 163 -4.52 6.22 7.77
C ILE A 163 -4.95 7.16 6.64
N LYS A 164 -4.06 7.42 5.66
CA LYS A 164 -4.37 8.27 4.51
C LYS A 164 -5.54 7.70 3.71
N ASN A 165 -5.56 6.39 3.48
CA ASN A 165 -6.70 5.73 2.83
C ASN A 165 -8.00 5.96 3.59
N GLY A 166 -7.99 5.86 4.93
CA GLY A 166 -9.15 6.16 5.77
C GLY A 166 -9.59 7.62 5.70
N LEU A 167 -8.64 8.57 5.62
CA LEU A 167 -8.93 10.01 5.47
C LEU A 167 -9.51 10.36 4.10
N ASP A 168 -8.97 9.76 3.03
CA ASP A 168 -9.35 10.08 1.64
C ASP A 168 -10.69 9.43 1.25
N HIS A 169 -11.01 8.27 1.79
CA HIS A 169 -12.16 7.43 1.36
C HIS A 169 -13.16 7.12 2.47
N GLY A 170 -12.79 7.34 3.73
CA GLY A 170 -13.65 7.10 4.89
C GLY A 170 -14.64 8.22 5.15
N GLU A 171 -15.66 7.88 5.94
CA GLU A 171 -16.51 8.87 6.60
C GLU A 171 -15.88 9.28 7.95
N LYS A 172 -16.48 10.26 8.62
CA LYS A 172 -15.98 10.98 9.82
C LYS A 172 -15.62 10.14 11.06
N LYS A 173 -15.31 8.85 10.89
CA LYS A 173 -14.90 7.97 12.01
C LYS A 173 -13.74 7.10 11.58
N ILE A 174 -12.66 7.15 12.33
CA ILE A 174 -11.52 6.24 12.19
C ILE A 174 -11.22 5.62 13.55
N SER A 175 -10.98 4.30 13.59
CA SER A 175 -10.59 3.59 14.81
C SER A 175 -9.22 2.92 14.59
N ILE A 176 -8.35 3.01 15.60
CA ILE A 176 -7.00 2.46 15.57
C ILE A 176 -6.79 1.67 16.85
N THR A 177 -6.63 0.36 16.74
CA THR A 177 -6.41 -0.51 17.89
C THR A 177 -5.11 -1.29 17.76
N LEU A 178 -4.35 -1.39 18.84
CA LEU A 178 -3.18 -2.26 18.94
C LEU A 178 -3.31 -3.13 20.18
N GLU A 179 -3.31 -4.43 19.98
CA GLU A 179 -3.47 -5.42 21.05
C GLU A 179 -2.47 -6.58 20.93
N HIS A 180 -2.23 -7.28 22.03
CA HIS A 180 -1.54 -8.57 22.06
C HIS A 180 -2.57 -9.70 21.96
N ARG A 181 -2.47 -10.54 20.93
CA ARG A 181 -3.36 -11.68 20.76
C ARG A 181 -2.60 -12.90 20.24
N GLY A 182 -2.57 -13.97 21.02
CA GLY A 182 -2.02 -15.27 20.59
C GLY A 182 -0.53 -15.23 20.19
N GLY A 183 0.32 -14.42 20.87
CA GLY A 183 1.73 -14.27 20.54
C GLY A 183 2.02 -13.28 19.41
N HIS A 184 0.99 -12.60 18.92
CA HIS A 184 1.11 -11.61 17.85
C HIS A 184 0.71 -10.21 18.35
N ALA A 185 1.39 -9.19 17.83
CA ALA A 185 0.93 -7.82 17.86
C ALA A 185 -0.08 -7.64 16.74
N VAL A 186 -1.32 -7.34 17.08
CA VAL A 186 -2.42 -7.14 16.15
C VAL A 186 -2.72 -5.65 16.07
N LEU A 187 -2.42 -5.05 14.92
CA LEU A 187 -2.76 -3.65 14.62
C LEU A 187 -3.94 -3.63 13.66
N ARG A 188 -5.04 -3.01 14.12
CA ARG A 188 -6.25 -2.82 13.32
C ARG A 188 -6.49 -1.32 13.11
N ILE A 189 -6.77 -0.95 11.88
CA ILE A 189 -7.21 0.40 11.51
C ILE A 189 -8.49 0.25 10.70
N SER A 190 -9.53 0.95 11.10
CA SER A 190 -10.82 0.88 10.44
C SER A 190 -11.45 2.25 10.27
N ASN A 191 -12.30 2.38 9.28
CA ASN A 191 -13.09 3.58 9.00
C ASN A 191 -14.45 3.22 8.41
N LEU A 192 -15.45 4.08 8.64
CA LEU A 192 -16.75 3.94 7.99
C LEU A 192 -16.66 4.24 6.51
N VAL A 193 -17.44 3.52 5.70
CA VAL A 193 -17.53 3.70 4.24
C VAL A 193 -18.99 3.83 3.79
N LYS A 194 -19.25 4.70 2.81
CA LYS A 194 -20.62 4.98 2.33
C LYS A 194 -21.24 3.81 1.57
N ASN A 195 -20.46 3.16 0.73
CA ASN A 195 -20.91 2.16 -0.21
C ASN A 195 -20.05 0.89 -0.05
N PRO A 196 -20.26 0.10 1.02
CA PRO A 196 -19.44 -1.09 1.27
C PRO A 196 -19.51 -2.12 0.12
N GLY A 197 -20.63 -2.20 -0.58
CA GLY A 197 -20.83 -3.11 -1.71
C GLY A 197 -20.03 -2.77 -2.98
N GLU A 198 -19.46 -1.58 -3.08
CA GLU A 198 -18.60 -1.16 -4.21
C GLU A 198 -17.13 -1.53 -3.99
N ILE A 199 -16.76 -1.93 -2.77
CA ILE A 199 -15.38 -2.26 -2.40
C ILE A 199 -15.16 -3.75 -2.54
N ASP A 200 -14.34 -4.15 -3.50
CA ASP A 200 -13.90 -5.53 -3.61
C ASP A 200 -12.69 -5.78 -2.71
N VAL A 201 -12.94 -6.29 -1.51
CA VAL A 201 -11.91 -6.54 -0.48
C VAL A 201 -10.82 -7.51 -0.92
N CYS A 202 -11.11 -8.39 -1.90
CA CYS A 202 -10.12 -9.32 -2.44
C CYS A 202 -9.06 -8.58 -3.27
N HIS A 203 -9.40 -7.43 -3.81
CA HIS A 203 -8.57 -6.65 -4.73
C HIS A 203 -8.04 -5.34 -4.14
N VAL A 204 -8.39 -4.97 -2.89
CA VAL A 204 -7.97 -3.68 -2.29
C VAL A 204 -6.45 -3.52 -2.17
N PHE A 205 -5.70 -4.61 -2.13
CA PHE A 205 -4.24 -4.60 -2.12
C PHE A 205 -3.63 -4.72 -3.52
N ASP A 206 -4.48 -4.83 -4.56
CA ASP A 206 -4.00 -4.83 -5.92
C ASP A 206 -3.55 -3.42 -6.33
N ARG A 207 -2.60 -3.37 -7.23
CA ARG A 207 -2.02 -2.12 -7.72
C ARG A 207 -3.03 -1.35 -8.53
N PHE A 208 -3.08 -0.03 -8.33
CA PHE A 208 -3.98 0.87 -9.05
C PHE A 208 -5.47 0.53 -8.84
N TYR A 209 -5.77 -0.33 -7.86
CA TYR A 209 -7.14 -0.57 -7.48
C TYR A 209 -7.76 0.71 -6.90
N LYS A 210 -8.91 1.08 -7.40
CA LYS A 210 -9.73 2.21 -6.97
C LYS A 210 -11.19 1.75 -7.01
N ALA A 211 -11.86 1.67 -5.87
CA ALA A 211 -13.26 1.28 -5.79
C ALA A 211 -14.17 2.27 -6.55
N ASP A 212 -13.87 3.57 -6.47
CA ASP A 212 -14.55 4.62 -7.25
C ASP A 212 -13.52 5.42 -8.05
N ARG A 213 -13.48 5.20 -9.36
CA ARG A 213 -12.60 5.91 -10.30
C ARG A 213 -12.90 7.40 -10.40
N ALA A 214 -14.13 7.83 -10.09
CA ALA A 214 -14.54 9.21 -10.24
C ALA A 214 -14.15 10.09 -9.03
N ARG A 215 -14.10 9.53 -7.82
CA ARG A 215 -13.81 10.25 -6.58
C ARG A 215 -12.32 10.34 -6.24
N SER A 216 -11.51 9.35 -6.64
CA SER A 216 -10.10 9.29 -6.27
C SER A 216 -9.17 9.96 -7.29
N ARG A 217 -9.38 11.26 -7.55
CA ARG A 217 -8.53 12.02 -8.48
C ARG A 217 -7.10 12.27 -7.97
N THR A 218 -6.85 12.07 -6.68
CA THR A 218 -5.56 12.38 -6.03
C THR A 218 -4.79 11.13 -5.58
N SER A 219 -5.41 9.95 -5.50
CA SER A 219 -4.74 8.73 -5.05
C SER A 219 -4.24 7.88 -6.23
N THR A 220 -3.03 7.34 -6.12
CA THR A 220 -2.40 6.46 -7.14
C THR A 220 -2.95 5.05 -7.15
N GLY A 221 -3.64 4.61 -6.09
CA GLY A 221 -3.98 3.21 -5.85
C GLY A 221 -2.76 2.31 -5.55
N LEU A 222 -1.61 2.90 -5.21
CA LEU A 222 -0.40 2.16 -4.82
C LEU A 222 -0.24 2.04 -3.30
N GLY A 223 -0.90 2.88 -2.50
CA GLY A 223 -0.69 2.97 -1.06
C GLY A 223 -0.90 1.63 -0.33
N LEU A 224 -2.05 0.97 -0.54
CA LEU A 224 -2.34 -0.32 0.09
C LEU A 224 -1.48 -1.46 -0.48
N ALA A 225 -1.14 -1.43 -1.78
CA ALA A 225 -0.23 -2.40 -2.38
C ALA A 225 1.19 -2.29 -1.79
N ILE A 226 1.68 -1.06 -1.54
CA ILE A 226 2.95 -0.80 -0.84
C ILE A 226 2.87 -1.28 0.61
N ALA A 227 1.75 -1.02 1.30
CA ALA A 227 1.56 -1.47 2.68
C ALA A 227 1.66 -3.00 2.78
N LYS A 228 0.97 -3.72 1.89
CA LYS A 228 1.02 -5.19 1.83
C LYS A 228 2.44 -5.69 1.58
N GLU A 229 3.13 -5.18 0.57
CA GLU A 229 4.49 -5.60 0.23
C GLU A 229 5.48 -5.36 1.40
N LEU A 230 5.33 -4.26 2.13
CA LEU A 230 6.16 -3.96 3.30
C LEU A 230 5.86 -4.90 4.47
N VAL A 231 4.59 -5.19 4.74
CA VAL A 231 4.19 -6.13 5.80
C VAL A 231 4.70 -7.52 5.47
N ASP A 232 4.48 -8.02 4.24
CA ASP A 232 4.97 -9.32 3.76
C ASP A 232 6.51 -9.44 3.91
N ARG A 233 7.27 -8.37 3.61
CA ARG A 233 8.74 -8.34 3.78
C ARG A 233 9.22 -8.24 5.23
N MET A 234 8.34 -7.99 6.16
CA MET A 234 8.58 -8.02 7.60
C MET A 234 8.04 -9.30 8.25
N ASP A 235 7.74 -10.34 7.45
CA ASP A 235 7.16 -11.61 7.89
C ASP A 235 5.84 -11.41 8.67
N GLY A 236 5.10 -10.34 8.37
CA GLY A 236 3.78 -10.07 8.91
C GLY A 236 2.67 -10.53 7.97
N GLU A 237 1.44 -10.52 8.48
CA GLU A 237 0.24 -10.76 7.70
C GLU A 237 -0.62 -9.50 7.66
N ILE A 238 -1.24 -9.22 6.51
CA ILE A 238 -2.19 -8.10 6.35
C ILE A 238 -3.42 -8.59 5.61
N GLY A 239 -4.58 -8.22 6.11
CA GLY A 239 -5.87 -8.53 5.51
C GLY A 239 -6.82 -7.35 5.59
N ALA A 240 -7.82 -7.36 4.70
CA ALA A 240 -8.92 -6.41 4.72
C ALA A 240 -10.25 -7.16 4.77
N ARG A 241 -11.25 -6.56 5.42
CA ARG A 241 -12.63 -7.03 5.43
C ARG A 241 -13.58 -5.86 5.63
N ILE A 242 -14.84 -6.10 5.33
CA ILE A 242 -15.93 -5.18 5.64
C ILE A 242 -16.85 -5.86 6.64
N GLU A 243 -17.17 -5.16 7.72
CA GLU A 243 -18.14 -5.57 8.71
C GLU A 243 -19.21 -4.45 8.77
N GLU A 244 -20.44 -4.75 8.36
CA GLU A 244 -21.50 -3.75 8.16
C GLU A 244 -21.05 -2.64 7.20
N ASP A 245 -20.85 -1.41 7.72
CA ASP A 245 -20.38 -0.25 6.96
C ASP A 245 -18.93 0.12 7.31
N GLU A 246 -18.20 -0.74 8.03
CA GLU A 246 -16.83 -0.49 8.47
C GLU A 246 -15.83 -1.26 7.60
N PHE A 247 -14.94 -0.53 6.93
CA PHE A 247 -13.79 -1.11 6.22
C PHE A 247 -12.63 -1.26 7.21
N ILE A 248 -12.16 -2.47 7.39
CA ILE A 248 -11.18 -2.85 8.40
C ILE A 248 -9.93 -3.40 7.71
N ILE A 249 -8.77 -2.86 8.07
CA ILE A 249 -7.46 -3.44 7.74
C ILE A 249 -6.84 -3.95 9.03
N GLU A 250 -6.46 -5.22 9.05
CA GLU A 250 -5.82 -5.89 10.19
C GLU A 250 -4.43 -6.38 9.79
N MET A 251 -3.45 -6.14 10.65
CA MET A 251 -2.06 -6.56 10.47
C MET A 251 -1.61 -7.35 11.69
N LEU A 252 -0.91 -8.46 11.45
CA LEU A 252 -0.36 -9.33 12.47
C LEU A 252 1.16 -9.39 12.34
N PHE A 253 1.86 -9.20 13.45
CA PHE A 253 3.31 -9.35 13.52
C PHE A 253 3.66 -10.25 14.70
N SER A 254 4.57 -11.21 14.50
CA SER A 254 5.08 -12.04 15.59
C SER A 254 5.84 -11.21 16.62
N ILE A 255 5.48 -11.33 17.89
CA ILE A 255 6.16 -10.63 18.99
C ILE A 255 7.47 -11.34 19.27
N MET A 256 8.54 -10.57 19.39
CA MET A 256 9.84 -11.09 19.83
C MET A 256 9.79 -11.42 21.31
N ASP A 257 10.13 -12.67 21.67
CA ASP A 257 10.26 -13.05 23.07
C ASP A 257 11.41 -12.29 23.72
N ASN A 258 11.10 -11.43 24.68
CA ASN A 258 12.07 -10.58 25.39
C ASN A 258 13.00 -11.37 26.34
N ARG A 259 13.04 -12.72 26.23
CA ARG A 259 13.81 -13.60 27.11
C ARG A 259 15.25 -13.86 26.69
N GLN A 260 15.75 -13.24 25.60
CA GLN A 260 17.14 -13.39 25.15
C GLN A 260 17.95 -12.10 25.31
N GLY A 261 17.98 -11.56 26.50
CA GLY A 261 18.78 -10.36 26.83
C GLY A 261 19.09 -10.30 28.32
N LYS A 262 19.77 -11.32 28.82
CA LYS A 262 20.52 -11.24 30.09
C LYS A 262 21.89 -11.85 29.90
#